data_6a03cdf6f6b6d676d29fd22e93617cdf
#
_entry.id   6a03cdf6f6b6d676d29fd22e93617cdf
#
_cell.length_a   1.000
_cell.length_b   1.000
_cell.length_c   1.000
_cell.angle_alpha   90.00
_cell.angle_beta   90.00
_cell.angle_gamma   90.00
#
_symmetry.space_group_name_H-M   'P 1'
#
loop_
_entity.id
_entity.type
_entity.pdbx_description
1 polymer ?
#
loop_
_entity_poly.entity_id
_entity_poly.type
_entity_poly.pdbx_seq_one_letter_code
_entity_poly.pdbx_strand_id
1 'polypeptide(L)'
;MKVLATICVLVAFTSVGQYANFKSRSEIGVMVGGSNYIGDLNPFKPYYNVQPAAGLVYRYTIHSRLSFRANASAGWVGANDADAENALLVNRNLSFRSYIMEVGAGVELNYFPFQLGHPRYKGTAYLLAELAVFRMNPQANVNGEWFDLQTLGTEGQGSELNSKAPYSLTQLSIPLGIGCKLSLGRKASLSLEYGIRKTFTDYIDDVGSDSYVDPVTLDEVNGPLAAYLSNRSLDGSRYGKRGTSATKDWYSFFGMMLAFRIGSPNKCYY
;
A
#
# COMPACT_ATOMS: atom_id res chain seq x y z
N MET A 1 -20.07 20.53 -13.96
CA MET A 1 -19.00 19.92 -13.16
C MET A 1 -17.59 20.04 -13.75
N LYS A 2 -17.36 19.89 -15.07
CA LYS A 2 -16.01 20.00 -15.67
C LYS A 2 -15.39 21.41 -15.57
N VAL A 3 -16.19 22.46 -15.66
CA VAL A 3 -15.71 23.87 -15.60
C VAL A 3 -15.26 24.25 -14.18
N LEU A 4 -15.91 23.73 -13.13
CA LEU A 4 -15.56 24.02 -11.73
C LEU A 4 -14.22 23.37 -11.34
N ALA A 5 -13.94 22.17 -11.84
CA ALA A 5 -12.66 21.49 -11.61
C ALA A 5 -11.49 22.23 -12.27
N THR A 6 -11.70 22.76 -13.48
CA THR A 6 -10.69 23.55 -14.21
C THR A 6 -10.39 24.88 -13.52
N ILE A 7 -11.38 25.54 -12.94
CA ILE A 7 -11.21 26.79 -12.18
C ILE A 7 -10.42 26.52 -10.87
N CYS A 8 -10.69 25.43 -10.16
CA CYS A 8 -9.92 25.09 -8.95
C CYS A 8 -8.44 24.81 -9.24
N VAL A 9 -8.12 24.19 -10.37
CA VAL A 9 -6.73 23.96 -10.79
C VAL A 9 -6.04 25.28 -11.17
N LEU A 10 -6.72 26.18 -11.90
CA LEU A 10 -6.17 27.48 -12.30
C LEU A 10 -5.93 28.43 -11.11
N VAL A 11 -6.80 28.44 -10.10
CA VAL A 11 -6.61 29.28 -8.89
C VAL A 11 -5.43 28.79 -8.05
N ALA A 12 -5.09 27.50 -8.09
CA ALA A 12 -3.93 26.97 -7.38
C ALA A 12 -2.59 27.46 -7.97
N PHE A 13 -2.53 27.76 -9.27
CA PHE A 13 -1.31 28.23 -9.94
C PHE A 13 -1.01 29.73 -9.77
N THR A 14 -2.01 30.56 -9.48
CA THR A 14 -1.80 32.02 -9.34
C THR A 14 -1.22 32.47 -7.99
N SER A 15 -1.14 31.58 -6.99
CA SER A 15 -0.59 31.89 -5.64
C SER A 15 0.91 31.65 -5.49
N VAL A 16 1.63 31.34 -6.57
CA VAL A 16 3.07 30.97 -6.51
C VAL A 16 4.02 32.19 -6.36
N GLY A 17 3.50 33.43 -6.42
CA GLY A 17 4.31 34.63 -6.64
C GLY A 17 4.97 35.32 -5.43
N GLN A 18 4.82 34.91 -4.17
CA GLN A 18 5.18 35.77 -3.05
C GLN A 18 6.20 35.26 -2.01
N TYR A 19 6.97 34.21 -2.28
CA TYR A 19 8.01 33.79 -1.35
C TYR A 19 9.42 33.94 -1.91
N ALA A 20 9.89 35.18 -2.00
CA ALA A 20 11.19 35.56 -2.60
C ALA A 20 12.45 34.98 -1.91
N ASN A 21 12.32 34.26 -0.79
CA ASN A 21 13.44 33.69 -0.03
C ASN A 21 13.31 32.21 0.31
N PHE A 22 12.47 31.44 -0.42
CA PHE A 22 12.40 29.99 -0.20
C PHE A 22 13.65 29.31 -0.78
N LYS A 23 14.39 28.58 0.06
CA LYS A 23 15.52 27.75 -0.38
C LYS A 23 15.07 26.31 -0.43
N SER A 24 15.21 25.67 -1.60
CA SER A 24 14.97 24.25 -1.78
C SER A 24 15.80 23.40 -0.78
N ARG A 25 15.25 22.31 -0.30
CA ARG A 25 15.87 21.49 0.73
C ARG A 25 15.60 20.02 0.47
N SER A 26 16.63 19.21 0.66
CA SER A 26 16.53 17.75 0.66
C SER A 26 16.45 17.23 2.10
N GLU A 27 15.57 16.27 2.30
CA GLU A 27 15.41 15.54 3.56
C GLU A 27 15.42 14.04 3.25
N ILE A 28 16.04 13.25 4.13
CA ILE A 28 15.92 11.80 4.15
C ILE A 28 15.33 11.39 5.48
N GLY A 29 14.38 10.48 5.47
CA GLY A 29 13.67 10.02 6.65
C GLY A 29 13.52 8.51 6.69
N VAL A 30 13.32 8.03 7.91
CA VAL A 30 12.96 6.65 8.20
C VAL A 30 11.52 6.65 8.71
N MET A 31 10.68 5.79 8.14
CA MET A 31 9.32 5.53 8.59
C MET A 31 9.28 4.20 9.34
N VAL A 32 8.56 4.18 10.46
CA VAL A 32 8.23 2.97 11.22
C VAL A 32 6.75 3.02 11.55
N GLY A 33 6.07 1.91 11.36
CA GLY A 33 4.63 1.85 11.59
C GLY A 33 4.02 0.50 11.26
N GLY A 34 2.85 0.52 10.66
CA GLY A 34 2.11 -0.67 10.29
C GLY A 34 1.61 -0.66 8.85
N SER A 35 1.19 -1.82 8.44
CA SER A 35 0.52 -2.07 7.18
C SER A 35 -0.74 -2.89 7.41
N ASN A 36 -1.72 -2.76 6.53
CA ASN A 36 -2.92 -3.60 6.52
C ASN A 36 -3.43 -3.80 5.09
N TYR A 37 -4.27 -4.82 4.94
CA TYR A 37 -4.87 -5.26 3.70
C TYR A 37 -6.38 -5.02 3.72
N ILE A 38 -6.94 -4.70 2.55
CA ILE A 38 -8.37 -4.61 2.26
C ILE A 38 -8.61 -5.28 0.91
N GLY A 39 -9.46 -6.29 0.87
CA GLY A 39 -9.82 -7.08 -0.31
C GLY A 39 -10.72 -8.24 0.08
N ASP A 40 -10.67 -9.35 -0.64
CA ASP A 40 -11.63 -10.45 -0.53
C ASP A 40 -11.65 -11.15 0.86
N LEU A 41 -10.50 -11.22 1.54
CA LEU A 41 -10.40 -11.77 2.90
C LEU A 41 -10.61 -10.73 4.00
N ASN A 42 -10.65 -9.46 3.68
CA ASN A 42 -10.97 -8.37 4.61
C ASN A 42 -11.67 -7.21 3.91
N PRO A 43 -12.97 -7.34 3.53
CA PRO A 43 -13.65 -6.33 2.74
C PRO A 43 -14.01 -5.05 3.50
N PHE A 44 -14.12 -5.09 4.83
CA PHE A 44 -14.76 -4.00 5.58
C PHE A 44 -14.04 -3.52 6.84
N LYS A 45 -12.96 -4.18 7.29
CA LYS A 45 -12.31 -3.82 8.56
C LYS A 45 -11.00 -3.07 8.30
N PRO A 46 -10.98 -1.72 8.28
CA PRO A 46 -9.74 -0.97 8.28
C PRO A 46 -8.97 -1.25 9.58
N TYR A 47 -7.65 -1.28 9.51
CA TYR A 47 -6.76 -1.59 10.65
C TYR A 47 -6.91 -2.99 11.27
N TYR A 48 -7.60 -3.90 10.57
CA TYR A 48 -7.61 -5.31 10.95
C TYR A 48 -6.26 -5.95 10.62
N ASN A 49 -5.77 -6.81 11.53
CA ASN A 49 -4.51 -7.55 11.37
C ASN A 49 -3.32 -6.66 10.94
N VAL A 50 -3.12 -5.57 11.69
CA VAL A 50 -2.00 -4.66 11.45
C VAL A 50 -0.69 -5.40 11.64
N GLN A 51 0.13 -5.35 10.60
CA GLN A 51 1.46 -5.96 10.56
C GLN A 51 2.55 -4.88 10.58
N PRO A 52 3.77 -5.17 11.03
CA PRO A 52 4.85 -4.21 11.06
C PRO A 52 5.28 -3.79 9.65
N ALA A 53 5.60 -2.50 9.52
CA ALA A 53 6.12 -1.92 8.29
C ALA A 53 7.19 -0.87 8.59
N ALA A 54 8.14 -0.74 7.67
CA ALA A 54 9.17 0.27 7.72
C ALA A 54 9.48 0.80 6.32
N GLY A 55 10.09 1.98 6.24
CA GLY A 55 10.45 2.57 4.96
C GLY A 55 11.48 3.67 5.07
N LEU A 56 12.01 4.03 3.92
CA LEU A 56 12.87 5.17 3.69
C LEU A 56 12.14 6.17 2.81
N VAL A 57 12.27 7.44 3.12
CA VAL A 57 11.64 8.52 2.36
C VAL A 57 12.68 9.58 2.05
N TYR A 58 12.76 9.95 0.80
CA TYR A 58 13.48 11.13 0.34
C TYR A 58 12.48 12.21 -0.05
N ARG A 59 12.69 13.43 0.41
CA ARG A 59 11.85 14.59 0.10
C ARG A 59 12.71 15.73 -0.40
N TYR A 60 12.33 16.28 -1.56
CA TYR A 60 12.92 17.50 -2.12
C TYR A 60 11.90 18.62 -2.17
N THR A 61 12.00 19.55 -1.28
CA THR A 61 11.06 20.67 -1.16
C THR A 61 11.42 21.76 -2.15
N ILE A 62 10.58 21.99 -3.15
CA ILE A 62 10.73 22.99 -4.21
C ILE A 62 10.14 24.32 -3.75
N HIS A 63 8.99 24.26 -3.10
CA HIS A 63 8.25 25.41 -2.62
C HIS A 63 7.69 25.12 -1.22
N SER A 64 7.37 26.12 -0.43
CA SER A 64 6.82 25.93 0.91
C SER A 64 5.56 25.05 0.96
N ARG A 65 4.86 24.91 -0.16
CA ARG A 65 3.66 24.06 -0.31
C ARG A 65 3.84 22.85 -1.22
N LEU A 66 5.00 22.68 -1.87
CA LEU A 66 5.20 21.60 -2.84
C LEU A 66 6.55 20.93 -2.62
N SER A 67 6.54 19.63 -2.51
CA SER A 67 7.73 18.80 -2.47
C SER A 67 7.62 17.64 -3.44
N PHE A 68 8.72 17.27 -4.10
CA PHE A 68 8.88 15.95 -4.69
C PHE A 68 9.25 14.96 -3.60
N ARG A 69 8.76 13.75 -3.75
CA ARG A 69 8.98 12.66 -2.81
C ARG A 69 9.32 11.38 -3.55
N ALA A 70 10.23 10.59 -2.98
CA ALA A 70 10.45 9.19 -3.33
C ALA A 70 10.47 8.37 -2.06
N ASN A 71 9.98 7.15 -2.11
CA ASN A 71 9.97 6.22 -0.98
C ASN A 71 10.39 4.82 -1.39
N ALA A 72 10.89 4.07 -0.41
CA ALA A 72 11.06 2.63 -0.46
C ALA A 72 10.51 2.08 0.85
N SER A 73 9.46 1.26 0.78
CA SER A 73 8.74 0.75 1.94
C SER A 73 8.61 -0.77 1.88
N ALA A 74 8.62 -1.40 3.04
CA ALA A 74 8.42 -2.83 3.16
C ALA A 74 7.56 -3.14 4.39
N GLY A 75 6.75 -4.19 4.30
CA GLY A 75 5.89 -4.64 5.39
C GLY A 75 5.18 -5.94 5.04
N TRP A 76 4.50 -6.50 6.02
CA TRP A 76 3.66 -7.66 5.85
C TRP A 76 2.19 -7.24 5.82
N VAL A 77 1.40 -7.91 5.00
CA VAL A 77 -0.06 -7.81 5.02
C VAL A 77 -0.66 -9.20 5.10
N GLY A 78 -1.87 -9.32 5.63
CA GLY A 78 -2.53 -10.61 5.72
C GLY A 78 -3.95 -10.48 6.24
N ALA A 79 -4.73 -11.53 6.05
CA ALA A 79 -6.08 -11.64 6.57
C ALA A 79 -6.42 -13.12 6.81
N ASN A 80 -7.46 -13.35 7.61
CA ASN A 80 -7.96 -14.66 7.95
C ASN A 80 -9.50 -14.63 8.00
N ASP A 81 -10.14 -15.46 7.20
CA ASP A 81 -11.60 -15.60 7.16
C ASP A 81 -12.21 -16.03 8.51
N ALA A 82 -11.44 -16.75 9.34
CA ALA A 82 -11.91 -17.15 10.66
C ALA A 82 -12.25 -15.95 11.58
N ASP A 83 -11.70 -14.77 11.30
CA ASP A 83 -11.96 -13.53 12.05
C ASP A 83 -13.09 -12.68 11.44
N ALA A 84 -13.73 -13.18 10.37
CA ALA A 84 -14.81 -12.50 9.70
C ALA A 84 -16.12 -12.58 10.52
N GLU A 85 -16.99 -11.60 10.33
CA GLU A 85 -18.36 -11.61 10.92
C GLU A 85 -19.36 -12.36 10.04
N ASN A 86 -19.01 -12.53 8.76
CA ASN A 86 -19.86 -13.23 7.81
C ASN A 86 -19.63 -14.75 7.88
N ALA A 87 -20.68 -15.50 8.20
CA ALA A 87 -20.62 -16.96 8.30
C ALA A 87 -20.13 -17.67 7.05
N LEU A 88 -20.37 -17.11 5.85
CA LEU A 88 -19.85 -17.68 4.59
C LEU A 88 -18.32 -17.54 4.50
N LEU A 89 -17.76 -16.44 4.93
CA LEU A 89 -16.32 -16.26 4.99
C LEU A 89 -15.69 -17.17 6.05
N VAL A 90 -16.29 -17.26 7.24
CA VAL A 90 -15.84 -18.18 8.28
C VAL A 90 -15.84 -19.62 7.77
N ASN A 91 -16.89 -20.03 7.03
CA ASN A 91 -16.93 -21.37 6.41
C ASN A 91 -15.88 -21.51 5.30
N ARG A 92 -15.63 -20.49 4.48
CA ARG A 92 -14.57 -20.49 3.44
C ARG A 92 -13.19 -20.74 4.02
N ASN A 93 -12.89 -20.18 5.20
CA ASN A 93 -11.72 -20.45 6.04
C ASN A 93 -10.37 -20.26 5.32
N LEU A 94 -10.29 -19.34 4.38
CA LEU A 94 -9.04 -18.96 3.75
C LEU A 94 -8.21 -18.05 4.67
N SER A 95 -6.91 -18.14 4.55
CA SER A 95 -5.99 -17.25 5.25
C SER A 95 -4.72 -17.05 4.43
N PHE A 96 -4.16 -15.87 4.49
CA PHE A 96 -2.91 -15.56 3.80
C PHE A 96 -2.06 -14.58 4.60
N ARG A 97 -0.79 -14.54 4.25
CA ARG A 97 0.11 -13.41 4.47
C ARG A 97 0.86 -13.09 3.19
N SER A 98 1.23 -11.84 2.98
CA SER A 98 2.07 -11.44 1.86
C SER A 98 3.09 -10.41 2.31
N TYR A 99 4.35 -10.61 1.94
CA TYR A 99 5.38 -9.60 2.12
C TYR A 99 5.32 -8.63 0.95
N ILE A 100 5.21 -7.34 1.25
CA ILE A 100 5.15 -6.28 0.25
C ILE A 100 6.42 -5.45 0.32
N MET A 101 7.07 -5.26 -0.82
CA MET A 101 8.16 -4.28 -1.03
C MET A 101 7.70 -3.29 -2.08
N GLU A 102 7.72 -2.01 -1.78
CA GLU A 102 7.26 -0.93 -2.64
C GLU A 102 8.38 0.09 -2.87
N VAL A 103 8.50 0.57 -4.11
CA VAL A 103 9.28 1.77 -4.44
C VAL A 103 8.38 2.71 -5.23
N GLY A 104 8.29 3.95 -4.78
CA GLY A 104 7.40 4.94 -5.36
C GLY A 104 8.03 6.32 -5.44
N ALA A 105 7.44 7.16 -6.29
CA ALA A 105 7.78 8.56 -6.40
C ALA A 105 6.56 9.40 -6.76
N GLY A 106 6.53 10.66 -6.33
CA GLY A 106 5.42 11.55 -6.58
C GLY A 106 5.56 12.91 -5.92
N VAL A 107 4.44 13.47 -5.53
CA VAL A 107 4.34 14.83 -4.99
C VAL A 107 3.67 14.85 -3.63
N GLU A 108 4.09 15.79 -2.82
CA GLU A 108 3.52 16.10 -1.51
C GLU A 108 3.10 17.57 -1.50
N LEU A 109 1.82 17.82 -1.21
CA LEU A 109 1.20 19.13 -1.17
C LEU A 109 0.90 19.55 0.27
N ASN A 110 1.57 20.57 0.75
CA ASN A 110 1.35 21.12 2.08
C ASN A 110 0.15 22.06 2.11
N TYR A 111 -0.75 21.86 3.06
CA TYR A 111 -1.91 22.73 3.26
C TYR A 111 -1.47 24.14 3.73
N PHE A 112 -0.59 24.21 4.75
CA PHE A 112 0.07 25.44 5.16
C PHE A 112 1.49 25.51 4.62
N PRO A 113 2.06 26.71 4.41
CA PRO A 113 3.48 26.84 4.13
C PRO A 113 4.31 26.13 5.20
N PHE A 114 5.24 25.30 4.78
CA PHE A 114 6.14 24.59 5.68
C PHE A 114 7.58 24.84 5.28
N GLN A 115 8.42 25.13 6.26
CA GLN A 115 9.85 25.24 6.05
C GLN A 115 10.60 24.78 7.29
N LEU A 116 11.42 23.77 7.13
CA LEU A 116 12.21 23.19 8.21
C LEU A 116 13.10 24.26 8.88
N GLY A 117 12.96 24.40 10.21
CA GLY A 117 13.71 25.36 10.99
C GLY A 117 13.25 26.82 10.89
N HIS A 118 12.13 27.09 10.23
CA HIS A 118 11.55 28.42 10.20
C HIS A 118 10.71 28.68 11.47
N PRO A 119 10.83 29.84 12.12
CA PRO A 119 10.15 30.12 13.39
C PRO A 119 8.62 30.16 13.28
N ARG A 120 8.09 30.57 12.12
CA ARG A 120 6.65 30.73 11.87
C ARG A 120 6.00 29.52 11.19
N TYR A 121 6.72 28.83 10.28
CA TYR A 121 6.19 27.75 9.44
C TYR A 121 6.63 26.37 9.94
N LYS A 122 6.27 26.05 11.20
CA LYS A 122 6.76 24.87 11.92
C LYS A 122 5.99 23.59 11.65
N GLY A 123 4.74 23.67 11.17
CA GLY A 123 3.90 22.52 10.99
C GLY A 123 2.88 22.70 9.88
N THR A 124 2.47 21.58 9.28
CA THR A 124 1.44 21.52 8.25
C THR A 124 0.82 20.14 8.16
N ALA A 125 -0.45 20.07 7.76
CA ALA A 125 -1.01 18.88 7.15
C ALA A 125 -0.57 18.83 5.68
N TYR A 126 -0.52 17.65 5.10
CA TYR A 126 -0.20 17.45 3.69
C TYR A 126 -0.98 16.32 3.05
N LEU A 127 -1.11 16.40 1.74
CA LEU A 127 -1.61 15.33 0.88
C LEU A 127 -0.44 14.81 0.05
N LEU A 128 -0.45 13.50 -0.23
CA LEU A 128 0.53 12.90 -1.13
C LEU A 128 -0.19 12.09 -2.21
N ALA A 129 0.44 12.07 -3.40
CA ALA A 129 0.05 11.24 -4.52
C ALA A 129 1.32 10.78 -5.25
N GLU A 130 1.43 9.47 -5.45
CA GLU A 130 2.60 8.82 -6.01
C GLU A 130 2.23 7.80 -7.07
N LEU A 131 3.21 7.37 -7.85
CA LEU A 131 3.17 6.15 -8.64
C LEU A 131 4.21 5.21 -8.06
N ALA A 132 3.86 3.96 -7.88
CA ALA A 132 4.74 2.97 -7.29
C ALA A 132 4.71 1.64 -8.01
N VAL A 133 5.81 0.94 -7.93
CA VAL A 133 5.95 -0.48 -8.26
C VAL A 133 6.08 -1.22 -6.94
N PHE A 134 5.32 -2.29 -6.78
CA PHE A 134 5.45 -3.14 -5.62
C PHE A 134 5.59 -4.62 -6.01
N ARG A 135 6.27 -5.36 -5.16
CA ARG A 135 6.37 -6.81 -5.22
C ARG A 135 5.65 -7.40 -4.03
N MET A 136 4.86 -8.43 -4.29
CA MET A 136 4.11 -9.21 -3.30
C MET A 136 4.53 -10.68 -3.37
N ASN A 137 4.23 -11.45 -2.31
CA ASN A 137 4.37 -12.90 -2.30
C ASN A 137 3.31 -13.49 -1.36
N PRO A 138 2.09 -13.78 -1.86
CA PRO A 138 1.05 -14.40 -1.04
C PRO A 138 1.43 -15.83 -0.64
N GLN A 139 1.31 -16.10 0.65
CA GLN A 139 1.63 -17.37 1.28
C GLN A 139 0.49 -17.82 2.19
N ALA A 140 0.25 -19.12 2.29
CA ALA A 140 -0.65 -19.73 3.26
C ALA A 140 0.09 -20.72 4.16
N ASN A 141 -0.42 -20.87 5.39
CA ASN A 141 0.16 -21.79 6.37
C ASN A 141 -0.57 -23.13 6.35
N VAL A 142 0.22 -24.21 6.34
CA VAL A 142 -0.26 -25.56 6.55
C VAL A 142 0.64 -26.23 7.59
N ASN A 143 0.07 -26.59 8.73
CA ASN A 143 0.78 -27.29 9.83
C ASN A 143 2.05 -26.58 10.31
N GLY A 144 2.09 -25.25 10.27
CA GLY A 144 3.25 -24.44 10.70
C GLY A 144 4.24 -24.10 9.59
N GLU A 145 4.09 -24.66 8.40
CA GLU A 145 4.92 -24.40 7.23
C GLU A 145 4.21 -23.42 6.26
N TRP A 146 4.96 -22.51 5.63
CA TRP A 146 4.43 -21.51 4.73
C TRP A 146 4.73 -21.85 3.26
N PHE A 147 3.70 -21.84 2.43
CA PHE A 147 3.76 -22.19 1.03
C PHE A 147 3.40 -20.99 0.15
N ASP A 148 4.16 -20.78 -0.92
CA ASP A 148 3.93 -19.71 -1.90
C ASP A 148 2.74 -20.06 -2.79
N LEU A 149 1.65 -19.32 -2.69
CA LEU A 149 0.38 -19.63 -3.37
C LEU A 149 0.46 -19.48 -4.89
N GLN A 150 1.20 -18.47 -5.37
CA GLN A 150 1.35 -18.22 -6.81
C GLN A 150 1.92 -19.43 -7.56
N THR A 151 2.90 -20.13 -6.97
CA THR A 151 3.54 -21.28 -7.59
C THR A 151 2.67 -22.54 -7.58
N LEU A 152 1.72 -22.62 -6.66
CA LEU A 152 0.77 -23.74 -6.55
C LEU A 152 -0.37 -23.63 -7.56
N GLY A 153 -0.72 -22.40 -7.99
CA GLY A 153 -1.83 -22.19 -8.91
C GLY A 153 -3.16 -22.64 -8.34
N THR A 154 -3.53 -22.13 -7.16
CA THR A 154 -4.74 -22.53 -6.40
C THR A 154 -6.05 -22.33 -7.15
N GLU A 155 -6.07 -21.50 -8.19
CA GLU A 155 -7.18 -21.29 -9.12
C GLU A 155 -6.93 -21.96 -10.49
N GLY A 156 -5.99 -22.90 -10.57
CA GLY A 156 -5.63 -23.60 -11.79
C GLY A 156 -4.84 -22.75 -12.79
N GLN A 157 -4.33 -21.57 -12.40
CA GLN A 157 -3.58 -20.70 -13.29
C GLN A 157 -2.33 -21.42 -13.83
N GLY A 158 -2.09 -21.26 -15.13
CA GLY A 158 -0.96 -21.90 -15.81
C GLY A 158 -1.16 -23.37 -16.13
N SER A 159 -2.37 -23.91 -15.95
CA SER A 159 -2.75 -25.27 -16.28
C SER A 159 -3.92 -25.31 -17.27
N GLU A 160 -4.32 -26.50 -17.72
CA GLU A 160 -5.47 -26.71 -18.61
C GLU A 160 -6.81 -26.28 -17.96
N LEU A 161 -6.86 -26.18 -16.64
CA LEU A 161 -8.07 -25.81 -15.88
C LEU A 161 -8.39 -24.31 -15.94
N ASN A 162 -7.38 -23.49 -16.21
CA ASN A 162 -7.53 -22.05 -16.28
C ASN A 162 -6.60 -21.49 -17.35
N SER A 163 -7.18 -20.90 -18.39
CA SER A 163 -6.43 -20.30 -19.51
C SER A 163 -5.60 -19.06 -19.12
N LYS A 164 -5.80 -18.52 -17.90
CA LYS A 164 -5.01 -17.40 -17.40
C LYS A 164 -3.61 -17.86 -17.01
N ALA A 165 -2.60 -17.12 -17.45
CA ALA A 165 -1.24 -17.30 -16.95
C ALA A 165 -1.18 -17.00 -15.44
N PRO A 166 -0.20 -17.56 -14.70
CA PRO A 166 0.07 -17.17 -13.33
C PRO A 166 0.24 -15.64 -13.23
N TYR A 167 -0.37 -15.05 -12.21
CA TYR A 167 -0.29 -13.60 -12.02
C TYR A 167 1.13 -13.14 -11.69
N SER A 168 1.47 -11.91 -12.12
CA SER A 168 2.78 -11.35 -11.81
C SER A 168 2.87 -10.95 -10.34
N LEU A 169 3.96 -11.30 -9.68
CA LEU A 169 4.26 -10.87 -8.32
C LEU A 169 4.70 -9.40 -8.23
N THR A 170 5.06 -8.79 -9.37
CA THR A 170 5.43 -7.37 -9.46
C THR A 170 4.31 -6.60 -10.14
N GLN A 171 3.77 -5.60 -9.44
CA GLN A 171 2.57 -4.88 -9.82
C GLN A 171 2.74 -3.37 -9.67
N LEU A 172 1.83 -2.61 -10.27
CA LEU A 172 1.74 -1.16 -10.13
C LEU A 172 0.71 -0.78 -9.06
N SER A 173 0.96 0.34 -8.38
CA SER A 173 0.00 0.95 -7.47
C SER A 173 0.01 2.48 -7.58
N ILE A 174 -1.05 3.09 -7.09
CA ILE A 174 -1.18 4.54 -6.91
C ILE A 174 -1.33 4.81 -5.42
N PRO A 175 -0.23 5.12 -4.71
CA PRO A 175 -0.30 5.58 -3.33
C PRO A 175 -0.95 6.96 -3.25
N LEU A 176 -1.99 7.06 -2.41
CA LEU A 176 -2.65 8.31 -2.03
C LEU A 176 -2.63 8.39 -0.52
N GLY A 177 -2.30 9.56 0.05
CA GLY A 177 -2.19 9.63 1.49
C GLY A 177 -2.36 11.04 2.05
N ILE A 178 -2.52 11.05 3.35
CA ILE A 178 -2.60 12.24 4.17
C ILE A 178 -1.60 12.14 5.31
N GLY A 179 -1.10 13.27 5.75
CA GLY A 179 -0.22 13.29 6.91
C GLY A 179 -0.17 14.66 7.55
N CYS A 180 0.49 14.71 8.68
CA CYS A 180 0.89 15.95 9.32
C CYS A 180 2.37 15.90 9.63
N LYS A 181 3.05 17.04 9.54
CA LYS A 181 4.48 17.15 9.85
C LYS A 181 4.79 18.37 10.66
N LEU A 182 5.78 18.20 11.55
CA LEU A 182 6.28 19.22 12.46
C LEU A 182 7.79 19.35 12.33
N SER A 183 8.28 20.57 12.34
CA SER A 183 9.72 20.86 12.38
C SER A 183 10.24 20.70 13.82
N LEU A 184 11.17 19.78 14.03
CA LEU A 184 11.89 19.58 15.29
C LEU A 184 13.18 20.41 15.34
N GLY A 185 13.10 21.69 14.96
CA GLY A 185 14.26 22.59 14.88
C GLY A 185 14.80 22.74 13.46
N ARG A 186 16.12 22.99 13.32
CA ARG A 186 16.71 23.35 12.02
C ARG A 186 17.08 22.19 11.12
N LYS A 187 17.12 20.96 11.67
CA LYS A 187 17.70 19.80 10.98
C LYS A 187 16.75 18.60 10.86
N ALA A 188 15.70 18.53 11.68
CA ALA A 188 14.81 17.36 11.73
C ALA A 188 13.34 17.75 11.64
N SER A 189 12.54 16.86 11.04
CA SER A 189 11.08 16.91 11.02
C SER A 189 10.50 15.58 11.46
N LEU A 190 9.36 15.63 12.15
CA LEU A 190 8.56 14.49 12.54
C LEU A 190 7.26 14.54 11.75
N SER A 191 6.85 13.42 11.15
CA SER A 191 5.58 13.30 10.42
C SER A 191 4.81 12.09 10.93
N LEU A 192 3.48 12.20 10.93
CA LEU A 192 2.55 11.10 11.01
C LEU A 192 1.86 11.00 9.65
N GLU A 193 1.75 9.80 9.11
CA GLU A 193 1.24 9.57 7.77
C GLU A 193 0.35 8.33 7.73
N TYR A 194 -0.70 8.41 6.92
CA TYR A 194 -1.51 7.29 6.48
C TYR A 194 -1.63 7.35 4.96
N GLY A 195 -1.25 6.28 4.29
CA GLY A 195 -1.33 6.19 2.83
C GLY A 195 -1.96 4.88 2.40
N ILE A 196 -3.01 4.98 1.57
CA ILE A 196 -3.67 3.84 0.93
C ILE A 196 -3.12 3.66 -0.48
N ARG A 197 -2.99 2.44 -0.94
CA ARG A 197 -2.49 2.06 -2.27
C ARG A 197 -3.60 1.45 -3.08
N LYS A 198 -4.04 2.19 -4.09
CA LYS A 198 -4.89 1.61 -5.14
C LYS A 198 -4.05 0.69 -5.99
N THR A 199 -4.37 -0.61 -6.00
CA THR A 199 -3.71 -1.56 -6.89
C THR A 199 -4.60 -1.90 -8.10
N PHE A 200 -4.02 -2.62 -9.06
CA PHE A 200 -4.71 -3.10 -10.26
C PHE A 200 -4.77 -4.64 -10.29
N THR A 201 -4.28 -5.28 -9.23
CA THR A 201 -4.33 -6.73 -9.04
C THR A 201 -5.40 -7.12 -8.03
N ASP A 202 -5.84 -8.36 -8.11
CA ASP A 202 -6.79 -9.05 -7.25
C ASP A 202 -6.13 -10.28 -6.61
N TYR A 203 -4.81 -10.26 -6.52
CA TYR A 203 -4.04 -11.44 -6.13
C TYR A 203 -3.03 -11.14 -5.01
N ILE A 204 -3.27 -10.09 -4.22
CA ILE A 204 -2.46 -9.86 -3.00
C ILE A 204 -2.71 -10.99 -1.99
N ASP A 205 -3.92 -11.54 -2.00
CA ASP A 205 -4.40 -12.65 -1.17
C ASP A 205 -4.54 -13.99 -1.92
N ASP A 206 -4.14 -14.05 -3.21
CA ASP A 206 -4.30 -15.21 -4.11
C ASP A 206 -5.78 -15.54 -4.45
N VAL A 207 -6.71 -14.59 -4.27
CA VAL A 207 -8.14 -14.80 -4.52
C VAL A 207 -8.64 -13.83 -5.58
N GLY A 208 -8.66 -14.25 -6.83
CA GLY A 208 -9.06 -13.40 -7.96
C GLY A 208 -10.21 -13.98 -8.83
N SER A 209 -10.75 -15.13 -8.46
CA SER A 209 -11.86 -15.79 -9.17
C SER A 209 -13.13 -15.82 -8.35
N ASP A 210 -14.27 -15.62 -9.00
CA ASP A 210 -15.59 -15.73 -8.37
C ASP A 210 -15.96 -17.20 -8.02
N SER A 211 -15.38 -18.19 -8.70
CA SER A 211 -15.73 -19.59 -8.56
C SER A 211 -14.54 -20.45 -8.12
N TYR A 212 -14.87 -21.51 -7.42
CA TYR A 212 -13.92 -22.56 -7.06
C TYR A 212 -13.60 -23.44 -8.28
N VAL A 213 -12.33 -23.83 -8.40
CA VAL A 213 -11.93 -24.93 -9.28
C VAL A 213 -12.33 -26.26 -8.63
N ASP A 214 -12.60 -27.28 -9.44
CA ASP A 214 -12.90 -28.61 -8.89
C ASP A 214 -11.66 -29.19 -8.20
N PRO A 215 -11.75 -29.53 -6.88
CA PRO A 215 -10.58 -29.99 -6.14
C PRO A 215 -9.96 -31.28 -6.64
N VAL A 216 -10.77 -32.20 -7.18
CA VAL A 216 -10.29 -33.48 -7.71
C VAL A 216 -9.42 -33.26 -8.95
N THR A 217 -9.92 -32.46 -9.87
CA THR A 217 -9.18 -32.12 -11.08
C THR A 217 -7.95 -31.26 -10.78
N LEU A 218 -8.05 -30.37 -9.79
CA LEU A 218 -6.93 -29.53 -9.38
C LEU A 218 -5.83 -30.36 -8.68
N ASP A 219 -6.21 -31.39 -7.93
CA ASP A 219 -5.27 -32.35 -7.33
C ASP A 219 -4.47 -33.12 -8.39
N GLU A 220 -5.17 -33.59 -9.42
CA GLU A 220 -4.54 -34.31 -10.54
C GLU A 220 -3.55 -33.48 -11.33
N VAL A 221 -3.83 -32.17 -11.50
CA VAL A 221 -3.06 -31.28 -12.38
C VAL A 221 -1.99 -30.50 -11.61
N ASN A 222 -2.34 -29.91 -10.45
CA ASN A 222 -1.48 -29.02 -9.66
C ASN A 222 -1.03 -29.66 -8.33
N GLY A 223 -1.55 -30.85 -8.00
CA GLY A 223 -1.19 -31.62 -6.82
C GLY A 223 -2.03 -31.32 -5.57
N PRO A 224 -1.92 -32.20 -4.54
CA PRO A 224 -2.81 -32.21 -3.38
C PRO A 224 -2.74 -30.93 -2.54
N LEU A 225 -1.61 -30.27 -2.49
CA LEU A 225 -1.45 -29.04 -1.74
C LEU A 225 -2.19 -27.87 -2.39
N ALA A 226 -2.18 -27.77 -3.72
CA ALA A 226 -2.93 -26.78 -4.47
C ALA A 226 -4.44 -26.96 -4.25
N ALA A 227 -4.94 -28.20 -4.37
CA ALA A 227 -6.33 -28.55 -4.13
C ALA A 227 -6.77 -28.21 -2.69
N TYR A 228 -5.97 -28.56 -1.70
CA TYR A 228 -6.23 -28.26 -0.29
C TYR A 228 -6.30 -26.76 0.00
N LEU A 229 -5.35 -25.97 -0.55
CA LEU A 229 -5.30 -24.52 -0.32
C LEU A 229 -6.30 -23.74 -1.18
N SER A 230 -6.78 -24.32 -2.27
CA SER A 230 -7.85 -23.74 -3.10
C SER A 230 -9.20 -23.71 -2.38
N ASN A 231 -9.53 -24.78 -1.64
CA ASN A 231 -10.78 -24.89 -0.89
C ASN A 231 -10.52 -25.42 0.52
N ARG A 232 -10.55 -24.52 1.52
CA ARG A 232 -10.36 -24.82 2.93
C ARG A 232 -11.66 -24.78 3.73
N SER A 233 -12.83 -24.86 3.05
CA SER A 233 -14.11 -24.77 3.72
C SER A 233 -14.29 -25.86 4.80
N LEU A 234 -14.85 -25.44 5.93
CA LEU A 234 -14.97 -26.28 7.12
C LEU A 234 -15.91 -27.50 6.91
N ASP A 235 -16.88 -27.36 6.02
CA ASP A 235 -17.87 -28.40 5.69
C ASP A 235 -17.57 -29.09 4.36
N GLY A 236 -16.44 -28.81 3.71
CA GLY A 236 -16.09 -29.33 2.39
C GLY A 236 -16.90 -28.74 1.24
N SER A 237 -17.79 -27.80 1.51
CA SER A 237 -18.66 -27.18 0.51
C SER A 237 -17.92 -26.15 -0.35
N ARG A 238 -18.51 -25.85 -1.50
CA ARG A 238 -18.12 -24.76 -2.41
C ARG A 238 -19.22 -23.71 -2.48
N TYR A 239 -19.91 -23.46 -1.37
CA TYR A 239 -20.97 -22.47 -1.30
C TYR A 239 -20.44 -21.03 -1.38
N GLY A 240 -21.17 -20.21 -2.11
CA GLY A 240 -20.82 -18.83 -2.32
C GLY A 240 -19.74 -18.64 -3.37
N LYS A 241 -19.12 -17.48 -3.34
CA LYS A 241 -18.01 -17.13 -4.20
C LYS A 241 -16.68 -17.39 -3.49
N ARG A 242 -15.66 -17.82 -4.23
CA ARG A 242 -14.29 -17.88 -3.71
C ARG A 242 -13.76 -16.47 -3.46
N GLY A 243 -13.96 -15.56 -4.41
CA GLY A 243 -13.61 -14.15 -4.34
C GLY A 243 -14.57 -13.26 -5.12
N THR A 244 -14.17 -12.05 -5.42
CA THR A 244 -14.95 -11.05 -6.17
C THR A 244 -14.09 -10.42 -7.26
N SER A 245 -14.04 -11.02 -8.44
CA SER A 245 -13.20 -10.60 -9.57
C SER A 245 -13.42 -9.15 -10.03
N ALA A 246 -14.56 -8.55 -9.67
CA ALA A 246 -14.90 -7.17 -10.01
C ALA A 246 -14.17 -6.12 -9.12
N THR A 247 -13.72 -6.49 -7.93
CA THR A 247 -12.99 -5.61 -7.02
C THR A 247 -11.50 -5.87 -7.13
N LYS A 248 -10.68 -4.89 -6.73
CA LYS A 248 -9.24 -5.05 -6.69
C LYS A 248 -8.75 -4.83 -5.28
N ASP A 249 -7.68 -5.50 -4.95
CA ASP A 249 -7.06 -5.42 -3.64
C ASP A 249 -6.44 -4.05 -3.36
N TRP A 250 -6.44 -3.67 -2.12
CA TRP A 250 -5.79 -2.48 -1.62
C TRP A 250 -4.93 -2.83 -0.42
N TYR A 251 -3.88 -2.06 -0.20
CA TYR A 251 -3.13 -2.12 1.05
C TYR A 251 -2.81 -0.70 1.53
N SER A 252 -2.43 -0.58 2.79
CA SER A 252 -2.01 0.70 3.33
C SER A 252 -0.71 0.56 4.12
N PHE A 253 0.07 1.64 4.12
CA PHE A 253 1.13 1.88 5.10
C PHE A 253 0.78 3.12 5.91
N PHE A 254 1.04 3.05 7.20
CA PHE A 254 0.87 4.18 8.10
C PHE A 254 1.93 4.15 9.18
N GLY A 255 2.29 5.30 9.68
CA GLY A 255 3.32 5.34 10.70
C GLY A 255 3.85 6.72 11.01
N MET A 256 4.91 6.69 11.81
CA MET A 256 5.69 7.84 12.19
C MET A 256 6.96 7.89 11.36
N MET A 257 7.30 9.08 10.87
CA MET A 257 8.50 9.30 10.07
C MET A 257 9.35 10.36 10.73
N LEU A 258 10.62 10.04 10.95
CA LEU A 258 11.65 11.00 11.37
C LEU A 258 12.56 11.30 10.19
N ALA A 259 12.58 12.54 9.73
CA ALA A 259 13.39 12.96 8.59
C ALA A 259 14.41 14.01 8.98
N PHE A 260 15.58 13.94 8.35
CA PHE A 260 16.71 14.80 8.56
C PHE A 260 17.08 15.54 7.29
N ARG A 261 17.40 16.80 7.42
CA ARG A 261 17.89 17.63 6.33
C ARG A 261 19.26 17.16 5.87
N ILE A 262 19.41 16.99 4.56
CA ILE A 262 20.68 16.72 3.88
C ILE A 262 21.22 18.04 3.32
N GLY A 263 22.55 18.21 3.37
CA GLY A 263 23.28 19.37 2.86
C GLY A 263 23.70 20.36 3.93
N SER A 264 24.79 21.07 3.64
CA SER A 264 25.40 22.03 4.55
C SER A 264 24.45 23.23 4.76
N PRO A 265 24.30 23.75 5.99
CA PRO A 265 23.71 25.06 6.16
C PRO A 265 24.58 26.06 5.40
N ASN A 266 23.98 26.82 4.48
CA ASN A 266 24.72 27.85 3.76
C ASN A 266 25.50 28.69 4.77
N LYS A 267 26.83 28.74 4.62
CA LYS A 267 27.67 29.71 5.34
C LYS A 267 27.14 31.09 4.93
N CYS A 268 26.66 31.84 5.89
CA CYS A 268 26.51 33.29 5.70
C CYS A 268 27.92 33.82 5.46
N TYR A 269 28.21 34.24 4.24
CA TYR A 269 29.32 35.15 4.01
C TYR A 269 28.83 36.51 4.54
N TYR A 270 29.43 36.97 5.61
CA TYR A 270 29.34 38.35 6.07
C TYR A 270 30.14 39.21 5.13
#